data_52d5d631037ae4e6183de617638e78b1
#
_entry.id   52d5d631037ae4e6183de617638e78b1
#
_cell.length_a   1.000
_cell.length_b   1.000
_cell.length_c   1.000
_cell.angle_alpha   90.00
_cell.angle_beta   90.00
_cell.angle_gamma   90.00
#
_symmetry.space_group_name_H-M   'P 1'
#
loop_
_entity.id
_entity.type
_entity.pdbx_description
1 polymer ?
#
loop_
_entity_poly.entity_id
_entity_poly.type
_entity_poly.pdbx_seq_one_letter_code
_entity_poly.pdbx_strand_id
1 'polypeptide(L)'
;MFSLKLIRWCFLLSAIVAIITLSHPHLSSADRSKSSPAIVSSFDRLNHLDFSAAQGRVGVGVMDLNTGKSWFYNGERRLPMQSVYKLPVGIVVLKQVDAGKLSLDRPVTVSRQDFAPLWSPIRQEITGDSKQYTVRELLERAVGVSDNTAVDVLIRLVGGPERVTATLRQMNIRGIRVDRLERQLQPDCVGLTNFRPELADEQKYAAAVERIPVAVKRAALDRYLSDPRDTATPKETIDLLAKLQSRQLLSENSTALLLKIMTDSPTGQQRLKAGLPQGWSIAHKTGTGPEVLGVGTATNDVGIITSHGKQVAIAVFVAGSKAPIAKREQIIAQVATTVVQAMQTPK
;
A
#
# COMPACT_ATOMS: atom_id res chain seq x y z
N MET A 1 61.97 -12.22 -20.13
CA MET A 1 62.96 -13.31 -20.25
C MET A 1 62.30 -14.58 -19.76
N PHE A 2 62.26 -15.58 -20.66
CA PHE A 2 61.98 -17.02 -20.49
C PHE A 2 60.62 -17.46 -19.91
N SER A 3 59.71 -18.00 -20.67
CA SER A 3 59.64 -19.09 -21.69
C SER A 3 59.25 -20.44 -21.10
N LEU A 4 58.05 -20.89 -21.48
CA LEU A 4 57.64 -22.18 -22.13
C LEU A 4 57.97 -23.53 -21.45
N LYS A 5 56.97 -24.42 -21.34
CA LYS A 5 56.68 -25.67 -22.11
C LYS A 5 55.70 -26.53 -21.31
N LEU A 6 54.51 -26.83 -21.76
CA LEU A 6 54.05 -27.98 -22.59
C LEU A 6 54.65 -29.33 -22.22
N ILE A 7 53.78 -30.31 -21.89
CA ILE A 7 53.80 -31.68 -22.39
C ILE A 7 52.42 -32.36 -22.19
N ARG A 8 51.91 -32.86 -23.30
CA ARG A 8 50.78 -33.80 -23.49
C ARG A 8 51.22 -35.22 -23.05
N TRP A 9 50.28 -36.04 -22.57
CA TRP A 9 50.29 -37.49 -22.81
C TRP A 9 48.88 -38.04 -22.86
N CYS A 10 48.53 -38.63 -24.03
CA CYS A 10 47.38 -39.50 -24.28
C CYS A 10 47.74 -40.92 -23.82
N PHE A 11 46.76 -41.64 -23.27
CA PHE A 11 46.70 -43.11 -23.39
C PHE A 11 45.25 -43.53 -23.62
N LEU A 12 45.07 -44.15 -24.80
CA LEU A 12 43.98 -45.03 -25.19
C LEU A 12 44.16 -46.41 -24.51
N LEU A 13 43.06 -46.99 -24.06
CA LEU A 13 42.92 -48.42 -23.95
C LEU A 13 41.48 -48.83 -24.23
N SER A 14 41.36 -49.58 -25.32
CA SER A 14 40.17 -50.32 -25.76
C SER A 14 40.08 -51.67 -24.98
N ALA A 15 38.85 -52.13 -24.80
CA ALA A 15 38.43 -53.53 -24.98
C ALA A 15 37.27 -53.89 -24.06
N ILE A 16 36.34 -54.42 -24.55
CA ILE A 16 35.76 -55.75 -24.91
C ILE A 16 34.27 -55.74 -24.42
N VAL A 17 33.40 -55.89 -25.39
CA VAL A 17 32.01 -56.25 -25.28
C VAL A 17 31.78 -57.64 -24.82
N ALA A 18 31.06 -57.92 -23.78
CA ALA A 18 30.43 -59.21 -23.51
C ALA A 18 28.94 -59.07 -23.44
N ILE A 19 28.23 -59.57 -24.43
CA ILE A 19 26.76 -59.63 -24.50
C ILE A 19 26.33 -60.86 -23.70
N ILE A 20 25.62 -60.67 -22.62
CA ILE A 20 24.85 -61.71 -21.93
C ILE A 20 23.37 -61.38 -22.08
N THR A 21 22.70 -62.13 -22.93
CA THR A 21 21.26 -62.16 -23.07
C THR A 21 20.66 -62.95 -21.93
N LEU A 22 20.00 -62.30 -20.99
CA LEU A 22 19.14 -62.92 -20.00
C LEU A 22 17.69 -62.52 -20.28
N SER A 23 16.93 -63.53 -20.70
CA SER A 23 15.47 -63.45 -20.86
C SER A 23 14.80 -63.23 -19.51
N HIS A 24 14.05 -62.17 -19.35
CA HIS A 24 13.18 -61.96 -18.19
C HIS A 24 11.73 -61.99 -18.62
N PRO A 25 10.81 -62.58 -17.82
CA PRO A 25 9.41 -62.68 -18.13
C PRO A 25 8.71 -61.32 -17.99
N HIS A 26 7.76 -61.06 -18.91
CA HIS A 26 6.84 -59.94 -18.87
C HIS A 26 6.02 -59.97 -17.59
N LEU A 27 6.28 -59.07 -16.66
CA LEU A 27 5.38 -58.63 -15.63
C LEU A 27 4.75 -57.33 -16.10
N SER A 28 3.47 -57.39 -16.45
CA SER A 28 2.62 -56.25 -16.72
C SER A 28 2.44 -55.46 -15.43
N SER A 29 3.25 -54.42 -15.23
CA SER A 29 3.01 -53.42 -14.20
C SER A 29 2.07 -52.36 -14.76
N ALA A 30 0.81 -52.41 -14.35
CA ALA A 30 -0.09 -51.29 -14.47
C ALA A 30 0.48 -50.14 -13.61
N ASP A 31 1.22 -49.26 -14.27
CA ASP A 31 1.74 -48.02 -13.69
C ASP A 31 0.55 -47.07 -13.48
N ARG A 32 -0.06 -47.16 -12.30
CA ARG A 32 -0.89 -46.09 -11.77
C ARG A 32 0.05 -44.92 -11.45
N SER A 33 0.28 -44.05 -12.40
CA SER A 33 0.80 -42.72 -12.14
C SER A 33 -0.17 -42.03 -11.17
N LYS A 34 0.07 -42.16 -9.88
CA LYS A 34 -0.45 -41.24 -8.88
C LYS A 34 0.13 -39.88 -9.24
N SER A 35 -0.62 -39.08 -10.00
CA SER A 35 -0.34 -37.66 -10.12
C SER A 35 -0.27 -37.12 -8.70
N SER A 36 0.92 -36.77 -8.25
CA SER A 36 1.08 -35.98 -7.03
C SER A 36 0.11 -34.78 -7.12
N PRO A 37 -0.72 -34.52 -6.10
CA PRO A 37 -1.56 -33.37 -6.13
C PRO A 37 -0.67 -32.15 -6.37
N ALA A 38 -0.95 -31.40 -7.44
CA ALA A 38 -0.28 -30.15 -7.72
C ALA A 38 -0.29 -29.34 -6.42
N ILE A 39 0.88 -28.88 -5.98
CA ILE A 39 0.98 -27.99 -4.81
C ILE A 39 0.24 -26.71 -5.18
N VAL A 40 -1.04 -26.66 -4.83
CA VAL A 40 -1.90 -25.48 -5.03
C VAL A 40 -1.23 -24.36 -4.24
N SER A 41 -0.82 -23.30 -4.93
CA SER A 41 -0.23 -22.13 -4.26
C SER A 41 -1.24 -21.61 -3.23
N SER A 42 -0.77 -21.17 -2.06
CA SER A 42 -1.64 -20.66 -1.01
C SER A 42 -2.58 -19.53 -1.49
N PHE A 43 -2.26 -18.88 -2.62
CA PHE A 43 -3.03 -17.76 -3.20
C PHE A 43 -3.79 -18.08 -4.49
N ASP A 44 -3.86 -19.36 -4.93
CA ASP A 44 -4.60 -19.72 -6.17
C ASP A 44 -6.09 -19.35 -6.09
N ARG A 45 -6.67 -19.35 -4.89
CA ARG A 45 -8.05 -18.90 -4.66
C ARG A 45 -8.29 -17.45 -5.09
N LEU A 46 -7.27 -16.60 -5.03
CA LEU A 46 -7.37 -15.19 -5.45
C LEU A 46 -7.58 -15.04 -6.97
N ASN A 47 -7.19 -16.05 -7.77
CA ASN A 47 -7.40 -16.03 -9.21
C ASN A 47 -8.89 -16.11 -9.60
N HIS A 48 -9.76 -16.52 -8.68
CA HIS A 48 -11.20 -16.62 -8.87
C HIS A 48 -11.96 -15.36 -8.42
N LEU A 49 -11.26 -14.33 -7.92
CA LEU A 49 -11.91 -13.08 -7.55
C LEU A 49 -12.35 -12.32 -8.81
N ASP A 50 -13.63 -11.95 -8.84
CA ASP A 50 -14.19 -11.08 -9.87
C ASP A 50 -14.26 -9.63 -9.34
N PHE A 51 -13.56 -8.74 -10.03
CA PHE A 51 -13.54 -7.32 -9.72
C PHE A 51 -14.46 -6.48 -10.62
N SER A 52 -15.25 -7.08 -11.49
CA SER A 52 -16.16 -6.37 -12.43
C SER A 52 -17.17 -5.49 -11.69
N ALA A 53 -17.64 -5.96 -10.52
CA ALA A 53 -18.56 -5.22 -9.65
C ALA A 53 -18.00 -3.87 -9.13
N ALA A 54 -16.68 -3.64 -9.22
CA ALA A 54 -16.07 -2.36 -8.90
C ALA A 54 -16.45 -1.27 -9.91
N GLN A 55 -16.85 -1.62 -11.12
CA GLN A 55 -17.15 -0.69 -12.22
C GLN A 55 -16.08 0.41 -12.35
N GLY A 56 -14.81 0.01 -12.19
CA GLY A 56 -13.66 0.89 -12.14
C GLY A 56 -12.34 0.13 -12.27
N ARG A 57 -11.25 0.78 -11.94
CA ARG A 57 -9.92 0.19 -11.96
C ARG A 57 -9.60 -0.40 -10.60
N VAL A 58 -9.22 -1.68 -10.55
CA VAL A 58 -8.80 -2.36 -9.32
C VAL A 58 -7.35 -2.79 -9.46
N GLY A 59 -6.60 -2.63 -8.39
CA GLY A 59 -5.26 -3.17 -8.24
C GLY A 59 -5.11 -3.83 -6.88
N VAL A 60 -4.56 -5.04 -6.85
CA VAL A 60 -4.38 -5.81 -5.62
C VAL A 60 -2.96 -6.36 -5.55
N GLY A 61 -2.39 -6.31 -4.35
CA GLY A 61 -1.17 -7.01 -4.01
C GLY A 61 -1.36 -7.78 -2.70
N VAL A 62 -0.80 -8.97 -2.64
CA VAL A 62 -0.78 -9.84 -1.45
C VAL A 62 0.58 -10.49 -1.34
N MET A 63 1.15 -10.55 -0.13
CA MET A 63 2.40 -11.27 0.14
C MET A 63 2.34 -11.92 1.51
N ASP A 64 2.57 -13.21 1.56
CA ASP A 64 2.90 -13.93 2.79
C ASP A 64 4.32 -13.54 3.23
N LEU A 65 4.42 -12.77 4.31
CA LEU A 65 5.68 -12.21 4.80
C LEU A 65 6.59 -13.27 5.45
N ASN A 66 6.06 -14.45 5.79
CA ASN A 66 6.83 -15.56 6.32
C ASN A 66 7.57 -16.33 5.21
N THR A 67 6.96 -16.43 4.03
CA THR A 67 7.47 -17.24 2.91
C THR A 67 7.97 -16.43 1.72
N GLY A 68 7.59 -15.15 1.62
CA GLY A 68 7.83 -14.28 0.47
C GLY A 68 6.93 -14.56 -0.75
N LYS A 69 6.04 -15.56 -0.68
CA LYS A 69 5.09 -15.83 -1.76
C LYS A 69 4.14 -14.66 -1.95
N SER A 70 3.92 -14.25 -3.19
CA SER A 70 3.09 -13.09 -3.51
C SER A 70 2.12 -13.39 -4.66
N TRP A 71 1.04 -12.61 -4.71
CA TRP A 71 0.05 -12.62 -5.77
C TRP A 71 -0.36 -11.18 -6.09
N PHE A 72 -0.58 -10.88 -7.38
CA PHE A 72 -0.92 -9.55 -7.85
C PHE A 72 -2.02 -9.57 -8.90
N TYR A 73 -2.94 -8.61 -8.80
CA TYR A 73 -3.86 -8.24 -9.86
C TYR A 73 -3.61 -6.77 -10.23
N ASN A 74 -3.27 -6.50 -11.49
CA ASN A 74 -2.83 -5.17 -11.95
C ASN A 74 -1.69 -4.60 -11.09
N GLY A 75 -0.75 -5.44 -10.66
CA GLY A 75 0.29 -5.12 -9.67
C GLY A 75 1.18 -3.93 -10.00
N GLU A 76 1.44 -3.67 -11.27
CA GLU A 76 2.28 -2.56 -11.76
C GLU A 76 1.46 -1.30 -12.13
N ARG A 77 0.11 -1.38 -12.03
CA ARG A 77 -0.73 -0.25 -12.39
C ARG A 77 -0.65 0.83 -11.33
N ARG A 78 -0.36 2.06 -11.75
CA ARG A 78 -0.43 3.22 -10.85
C ARG A 78 -1.89 3.58 -10.56
N LEU A 79 -2.19 3.72 -9.28
CA LEU A 79 -3.53 4.05 -8.78
C LEU A 79 -3.42 5.18 -7.74
N PRO A 80 -4.37 6.13 -7.70
CA PRO A 80 -4.35 7.24 -6.76
C PRO A 80 -4.47 6.71 -5.32
N MET A 81 -3.56 7.16 -4.47
CA MET A 81 -3.45 6.71 -3.08
C MET A 81 -4.50 7.32 -2.16
N GLN A 82 -4.86 8.59 -2.39
CA GLN A 82 -5.54 9.38 -1.37
C GLN A 82 -4.81 9.23 -0.02
N SER A 83 -5.49 9.21 1.10
CA SER A 83 -4.85 9.14 2.41
C SER A 83 -3.94 7.93 2.67
N VAL A 84 -3.85 6.94 1.77
CA VAL A 84 -2.82 5.89 1.88
C VAL A 84 -1.42 6.51 1.87
N TYR A 85 -1.21 7.62 1.17
CA TYR A 85 0.10 8.28 1.11
C TYR A 85 0.62 8.77 2.48
N LYS A 86 -0.26 8.88 3.49
CA LYS A 86 0.12 9.27 4.85
C LYS A 86 1.00 8.22 5.53
N LEU A 87 0.90 6.96 5.12
CA LEU A 87 1.81 5.91 5.58
C LEU A 87 3.27 6.16 5.13
N PRO A 88 3.60 6.31 3.83
CA PRO A 88 4.97 6.65 3.44
C PRO A 88 5.45 8.00 3.99
N VAL A 89 4.59 8.98 4.21
CA VAL A 89 4.96 10.22 4.92
C VAL A 89 5.38 9.90 6.35
N GLY A 90 4.62 9.10 7.09
CA GLY A 90 4.96 8.66 8.45
C GLY A 90 6.31 7.94 8.50
N ILE A 91 6.60 7.07 7.52
CA ILE A 91 7.91 6.40 7.39
C ILE A 91 9.03 7.42 7.23
N VAL A 92 8.86 8.43 6.37
CA VAL A 92 9.91 9.46 6.15
C VAL A 92 10.13 10.32 7.38
N VAL A 93 9.07 10.68 8.12
CA VAL A 93 9.18 11.39 9.40
C VAL A 93 9.98 10.57 10.40
N LEU A 94 9.62 9.30 10.58
CA LEU A 94 10.31 8.39 11.52
C LEU A 94 11.75 8.09 11.09
N LYS A 95 12.03 8.07 9.78
CA LYS A 95 13.41 7.97 9.27
C LYS A 95 14.27 9.15 9.69
N GLN A 96 13.70 10.36 9.75
CA GLN A 96 14.42 11.53 10.29
C GLN A 96 14.60 11.45 11.81
N VAL A 97 13.64 10.84 12.52
CA VAL A 97 13.77 10.56 13.96
C VAL A 97 14.89 9.57 14.22
N ASP A 98 14.93 8.46 13.50
CA ASP A 98 15.98 7.43 13.60
C ASP A 98 17.39 8.00 13.27
N ALA A 99 17.43 9.00 12.39
CA ALA A 99 18.69 9.70 12.05
C ALA A 99 19.07 10.83 13.04
N GLY A 100 18.32 11.03 14.14
CA GLY A 100 18.54 12.10 15.12
C GLY A 100 18.29 13.52 14.59
N LYS A 101 17.68 13.67 13.40
CA LYS A 101 17.37 14.98 12.78
C LYS A 101 16.07 15.58 13.29
N LEU A 102 15.21 14.75 13.85
CA LEU A 102 13.91 15.11 14.38
C LEU A 102 13.68 14.36 15.70
N SER A 103 13.03 15.00 16.68
CA SER A 103 12.56 14.35 17.90
C SER A 103 11.06 14.14 17.85
N LEU A 104 10.57 13.01 18.35
CA LEU A 104 9.13 12.75 18.50
C LEU A 104 8.47 13.75 19.47
N ASP A 105 9.22 14.26 20.45
CA ASP A 105 8.73 15.19 21.45
C ASP A 105 8.91 16.66 21.03
N ARG A 106 9.47 16.91 19.82
CA ARG A 106 9.63 18.26 19.30
C ARG A 106 8.26 18.93 19.19
N PRO A 107 8.08 20.13 19.83
CA PRO A 107 6.86 20.90 19.67
C PRO A 107 6.79 21.52 18.26
N VAL A 108 5.60 21.47 17.68
CA VAL A 108 5.25 22.04 16.38
C VAL A 108 3.98 22.86 16.56
N THR A 109 4.04 24.14 16.26
CA THR A 109 2.87 25.03 16.30
C THR A 109 2.04 24.79 15.04
N VAL A 110 0.77 24.47 15.22
CA VAL A 110 -0.24 24.38 14.15
C VAL A 110 -1.20 25.53 14.30
N SER A 111 -1.32 26.34 13.28
CA SER A 111 -2.21 27.52 13.23
C SER A 111 -3.40 27.29 12.31
N ARG A 112 -4.39 28.17 12.37
CA ARG A 112 -5.53 28.18 11.42
C ARG A 112 -5.09 28.29 9.96
N GLN A 113 -3.91 28.88 9.70
CA GLN A 113 -3.33 29.01 8.37
C GLN A 113 -2.83 27.66 7.81
N ASP A 114 -2.61 26.67 8.68
CA ASP A 114 -2.18 25.33 8.31
C ASP A 114 -3.34 24.43 7.91
N PHE A 115 -4.58 24.82 8.18
CA PHE A 115 -5.75 23.99 7.95
C PHE A 115 -5.87 23.53 6.50
N ALA A 116 -6.06 22.22 6.34
CA ALA A 116 -6.35 21.55 5.09
C ALA A 116 -7.86 21.28 4.96
N PRO A 117 -8.39 21.14 3.72
CA PRO A 117 -9.81 20.88 3.50
C PRO A 117 -10.19 19.45 3.87
N LEU A 118 -11.50 19.20 3.92
CA LEU A 118 -12.14 17.92 4.21
C LEU A 118 -11.79 17.38 5.61
N TRP A 119 -11.47 16.08 5.74
CA TRP A 119 -11.29 15.40 7.02
C TRP A 119 -10.06 15.90 7.79
N SER A 120 -10.29 16.70 8.82
CA SER A 120 -9.22 17.24 9.68
C SER A 120 -9.73 17.53 11.10
N PRO A 121 -9.83 16.51 11.96
CA PRO A 121 -10.25 16.65 13.36
C PRO A 121 -9.47 17.70 14.16
N ILE A 122 -8.19 17.91 13.86
CA ILE A 122 -7.34 18.92 14.52
C ILE A 122 -7.93 20.34 14.46
N ARG A 123 -8.76 20.65 13.46
CA ARG A 123 -9.43 21.94 13.33
C ARG A 123 -10.38 22.23 14.50
N GLN A 124 -11.00 21.20 15.05
CA GLN A 124 -11.92 21.31 16.20
C GLN A 124 -11.14 21.43 17.52
N GLU A 125 -9.89 20.99 17.56
CA GLU A 125 -9.04 21.06 18.73
C GLU A 125 -8.38 22.44 18.91
N ILE A 126 -8.30 23.25 17.85
CA ILE A 126 -7.67 24.59 17.86
C ILE A 126 -8.78 25.65 18.03
N THR A 127 -9.08 25.98 19.28
CA THR A 127 -10.11 26.98 19.63
C THR A 127 -9.60 28.44 19.49
N GLY A 128 -8.27 28.65 19.66
CA GLY A 128 -7.59 29.94 19.42
C GLY A 128 -6.99 30.04 18.02
N ASP A 129 -5.93 30.83 17.88
CA ASP A 129 -5.23 31.03 16.60
C ASP A 129 -4.29 29.86 16.25
N SER A 130 -3.73 29.21 17.27
CA SER A 130 -2.81 28.08 17.12
C SER A 130 -2.80 27.20 18.37
N LYS A 131 -2.25 26.00 18.21
CA LYS A 131 -1.97 25.05 19.30
C LYS A 131 -0.66 24.32 19.02
N GLN A 132 0.06 23.96 20.07
CA GLN A 132 1.26 23.13 19.94
C GLN A 132 0.89 21.65 20.00
N TYR A 133 1.53 20.89 19.14
CA TYR A 133 1.51 19.43 19.11
C TYR A 133 2.95 18.91 19.05
N THR A 134 3.19 17.75 19.60
CA THR A 134 4.44 17.03 19.34
C THR A 134 4.42 16.37 17.96
N VAL A 135 5.59 16.04 17.42
CA VAL A 135 5.70 15.26 16.18
C VAL A 135 4.98 13.91 16.32
N ARG A 136 5.06 13.28 17.50
CA ARG A 136 4.33 12.05 17.84
C ARG A 136 2.83 12.24 17.67
N GLU A 137 2.25 13.25 18.29
CA GLU A 137 0.81 13.54 18.19
C GLU A 137 0.36 13.82 16.76
N LEU A 138 1.20 14.51 15.97
CA LEU A 138 0.91 14.75 14.56
C LEU A 138 0.96 13.45 13.73
N LEU A 139 1.89 12.52 14.03
CA LEU A 139 1.92 11.20 13.40
C LEU A 139 0.67 10.38 13.72
N GLU A 140 0.25 10.36 14.99
CA GLU A 140 -0.96 9.67 15.44
C GLU A 140 -2.20 10.23 14.74
N ARG A 141 -2.30 11.55 14.58
CA ARG A 141 -3.39 12.18 13.83
C ARG A 141 -3.32 11.90 12.33
N ALA A 142 -2.16 12.05 11.71
CA ALA A 142 -2.01 11.88 10.26
C ALA A 142 -2.23 10.43 9.83
N VAL A 143 -1.54 9.48 10.46
CA VAL A 143 -1.58 8.07 10.06
C VAL A 143 -2.75 7.34 10.73
N GLY A 144 -2.98 7.54 12.02
CA GLY A 144 -3.99 6.83 12.82
C GLY A 144 -5.42 7.25 12.43
N VAL A 145 -5.75 8.53 12.59
CA VAL A 145 -7.11 9.04 12.30
C VAL A 145 -7.23 9.75 10.95
N SER A 146 -6.16 9.76 10.17
CA SER A 146 -6.16 10.29 8.79
C SER A 146 -6.36 11.80 8.66
N ASP A 147 -5.92 12.60 9.63
CA ASP A 147 -6.06 14.06 9.64
C ASP A 147 -5.26 14.71 8.49
N ASN A 148 -5.94 15.57 7.71
CA ASN A 148 -5.35 16.21 6.53
C ASN A 148 -4.41 17.38 6.91
N THR A 149 -4.73 18.14 7.95
CA THR A 149 -3.85 19.22 8.43
C THR A 149 -2.58 18.64 9.04
N ALA A 150 -2.69 17.60 9.86
CA ALA A 150 -1.55 16.98 10.49
C ALA A 150 -0.53 16.47 9.46
N VAL A 151 -0.99 15.81 8.39
CA VAL A 151 -0.07 15.33 7.35
C VAL A 151 0.58 16.47 6.57
N ASP A 152 -0.15 17.54 6.25
CA ASP A 152 0.41 18.71 5.55
C ASP A 152 1.52 19.38 6.39
N VAL A 153 1.33 19.46 7.70
CA VAL A 153 2.33 19.97 8.65
C VAL A 153 3.57 19.05 8.65
N LEU A 154 3.37 17.73 8.74
CA LEU A 154 4.47 16.75 8.73
C LEU A 154 5.25 16.77 7.41
N ILE A 155 4.57 16.88 6.26
CA ILE A 155 5.24 16.97 4.95
C ILE A 155 6.13 18.21 4.89
N ARG A 156 5.64 19.38 5.34
CA ARG A 156 6.45 20.60 5.39
C ARG A 156 7.62 20.46 6.37
N LEU A 157 7.41 19.82 7.52
CA LEU A 157 8.44 19.60 8.53
C LEU A 157 9.62 18.77 8.00
N VAL A 158 9.35 17.79 7.12
CA VAL A 158 10.42 16.95 6.53
C VAL A 158 11.02 17.54 5.25
N GLY A 159 10.58 18.71 4.80
CA GLY A 159 11.14 19.44 3.65
C GLY A 159 10.33 19.36 2.36
N GLY A 160 9.03 19.07 2.45
CA GLY A 160 8.10 19.09 1.31
C GLY A 160 7.85 17.72 0.65
N PRO A 161 6.87 17.66 -0.26
CA PRO A 161 6.48 16.42 -0.95
C PRO A 161 7.62 15.81 -1.76
N GLU A 162 8.42 16.63 -2.43
CA GLU A 162 9.58 16.19 -3.23
C GLU A 162 10.61 15.47 -2.35
N ARG A 163 10.83 15.97 -1.11
CA ARG A 163 11.72 15.33 -0.15
C ARG A 163 11.19 13.97 0.28
N VAL A 164 9.87 13.85 0.49
CA VAL A 164 9.23 12.56 0.81
C VAL A 164 9.50 11.56 -0.32
N THR A 165 9.18 11.93 -1.56
CA THR A 165 9.39 11.07 -2.74
C THR A 165 10.87 10.73 -2.96
N ALA A 166 11.79 11.69 -2.79
CA ALA A 166 13.23 11.45 -2.90
C ALA A 166 13.74 10.46 -1.84
N THR A 167 13.24 10.58 -0.60
CA THR A 167 13.60 9.66 0.50
C THR A 167 13.09 8.24 0.23
N LEU A 168 11.86 8.08 -0.27
CA LEU A 168 11.32 6.78 -0.67
C LEU A 168 12.20 6.12 -1.76
N ARG A 169 12.65 6.88 -2.75
CA ARG A 169 13.56 6.37 -3.80
C ARG A 169 14.90 5.91 -3.23
N GLN A 170 15.45 6.62 -2.23
CA GLN A 170 16.67 6.21 -1.52
C GLN A 170 16.48 4.90 -0.74
N MET A 171 15.26 4.60 -0.32
CA MET A 171 14.87 3.33 0.29
C MET A 171 14.53 2.23 -0.75
N ASN A 172 14.79 2.47 -2.05
CA ASN A 172 14.41 1.61 -3.16
C ASN A 172 12.89 1.36 -3.27
N ILE A 173 12.08 2.36 -2.94
CA ILE A 173 10.63 2.40 -3.17
C ILE A 173 10.37 3.38 -4.32
N ARG A 174 10.13 2.86 -5.53
CA ARG A 174 10.07 3.67 -6.76
C ARG A 174 8.66 3.81 -7.33
N GLY A 175 7.77 2.89 -7.00
CA GLY A 175 6.38 2.87 -7.46
C GLY A 175 5.44 3.71 -6.61
N ILE A 176 5.92 4.41 -5.57
CA ILE A 176 5.14 5.31 -4.70
C ILE A 176 5.64 6.74 -4.87
N ARG A 177 4.71 7.69 -5.03
CA ARG A 177 5.01 9.12 -5.13
C ARG A 177 4.10 9.94 -4.23
N VAL A 178 4.67 10.91 -3.53
CA VAL A 178 3.97 11.97 -2.81
C VAL A 178 4.40 13.28 -3.45
N ASP A 179 3.48 14.02 -4.03
CA ASP A 179 3.78 15.17 -4.87
C ASP A 179 3.04 16.45 -4.41
N ARG A 180 1.96 16.31 -3.63
CA ARG A 180 1.11 17.42 -3.19
C ARG A 180 0.80 17.35 -1.70
N LEU A 181 0.50 18.51 -1.13
CA LEU A 181 -0.19 18.62 0.15
C LEU A 181 -1.68 18.34 -0.04
N GLU A 182 -2.41 18.01 1.04
CA GLU A 182 -3.88 17.85 1.00
C GLU A 182 -4.59 19.11 0.50
N ARG A 183 -4.05 20.27 0.87
CA ARG A 183 -4.58 21.58 0.41
C ARG A 183 -4.40 21.82 -1.10
N GLN A 184 -3.62 20.99 -1.79
CA GLN A 184 -3.47 20.99 -3.25
C GLN A 184 -4.20 19.79 -3.88
N LEU A 185 -4.02 18.60 -3.29
CA LEU A 185 -4.57 17.35 -3.81
C LEU A 185 -6.11 17.38 -3.85
N GLN A 186 -6.76 17.77 -2.76
CA GLN A 186 -8.22 17.70 -2.67
C GLN A 186 -8.92 18.68 -3.62
N PRO A 187 -8.50 19.96 -3.71
CA PRO A 187 -9.02 20.88 -4.71
C PRO A 187 -8.79 20.42 -6.15
N ASP A 188 -7.59 19.87 -6.47
CA ASP A 188 -7.28 19.38 -7.82
C ASP A 188 -8.23 18.27 -8.26
N CYS A 189 -8.66 17.38 -7.34
CA CYS A 189 -9.59 16.29 -7.65
C CYS A 189 -10.92 16.77 -8.20
N VAL A 190 -11.39 17.93 -7.77
CA VAL A 190 -12.72 18.47 -8.09
C VAL A 190 -12.65 19.66 -9.06
N GLY A 191 -11.45 20.12 -9.41
CA GLY A 191 -11.25 21.26 -10.33
C GLY A 191 -11.32 22.63 -9.65
N LEU A 192 -11.11 22.69 -8.33
CA LEU A 192 -10.99 23.92 -7.59
C LEU A 192 -9.56 24.46 -7.67
N THR A 193 -9.34 25.55 -8.39
CA THR A 193 -7.99 26.02 -8.77
C THR A 193 -7.25 26.80 -7.69
N ASN A 194 -7.96 27.40 -6.72
CA ASN A 194 -7.35 28.30 -5.73
C ASN A 194 -7.82 27.94 -4.32
N PHE A 195 -7.09 27.04 -3.66
CA PHE A 195 -7.32 26.82 -2.23
C PHE A 195 -6.88 28.04 -1.41
N ARG A 196 -7.76 28.47 -0.53
CA ARG A 196 -7.50 29.51 0.47
C ARG A 196 -7.86 28.97 1.85
N PRO A 197 -7.24 29.46 2.95
CA PRO A 197 -7.49 28.94 4.30
C PRO A 197 -8.97 28.90 4.71
N GLU A 198 -9.79 29.84 4.20
CA GLU A 198 -11.23 29.88 4.46
C GLU A 198 -11.95 28.62 3.92
N LEU A 199 -11.39 28.00 2.87
CA LEU A 199 -11.92 26.76 2.28
C LEU A 199 -11.54 25.50 3.09
N ALA A 200 -10.84 25.64 4.21
CA ALA A 200 -10.73 24.56 5.19
C ALA A 200 -12.06 24.32 5.94
N ASP A 201 -12.95 25.29 5.97
CA ASP A 201 -14.33 25.12 6.43
C ASP A 201 -15.12 24.23 5.46
N GLU A 202 -15.79 23.21 5.98
CA GLU A 202 -16.46 22.19 5.16
C GLU A 202 -17.63 22.77 4.34
N GLN A 203 -18.40 23.69 4.92
CA GLN A 203 -19.54 24.30 4.23
C GLN A 203 -19.07 25.23 3.11
N LYS A 204 -18.04 26.04 3.38
CA LYS A 204 -17.43 26.91 2.36
C LYS A 204 -16.78 26.11 1.24
N TYR A 205 -16.10 25.01 1.58
CA TYR A 205 -15.51 24.12 0.59
C TYR A 205 -16.59 23.49 -0.30
N ALA A 206 -17.64 22.92 0.31
CA ALA A 206 -18.75 22.32 -0.41
C ALA A 206 -19.45 23.34 -1.34
N ALA A 207 -19.74 24.53 -0.85
CA ALA A 207 -20.32 25.59 -1.66
C ALA A 207 -19.42 26.04 -2.83
N ALA A 208 -18.11 26.10 -2.61
CA ALA A 208 -17.15 26.41 -3.67
C ALA A 208 -17.13 25.32 -4.74
N VAL A 209 -17.12 24.03 -4.31
CA VAL A 209 -17.16 22.87 -5.22
C VAL A 209 -18.48 22.82 -6.01
N GLU A 210 -19.60 23.13 -5.39
CA GLU A 210 -20.92 23.14 -6.05
C GLU A 210 -20.96 24.11 -7.24
N ARG A 211 -20.35 25.29 -7.10
CA ARG A 211 -20.30 26.35 -8.13
C ARG A 211 -19.41 26.00 -9.33
N ILE A 212 -18.58 24.94 -9.24
CA ILE A 212 -17.70 24.53 -10.34
C ILE A 212 -18.56 23.96 -11.48
N PRO A 213 -18.43 24.46 -12.73
CA PRO A 213 -19.18 23.93 -13.86
C PRO A 213 -18.91 22.41 -14.07
N VAL A 214 -19.93 21.67 -14.51
CA VAL A 214 -19.84 20.22 -14.75
C VAL A 214 -18.70 19.87 -15.71
N ALA A 215 -18.47 20.65 -16.76
CA ALA A 215 -17.38 20.43 -17.71
C ALA A 215 -15.99 20.53 -17.03
N VAL A 216 -15.81 21.47 -16.09
CA VAL A 216 -14.57 21.65 -15.33
C VAL A 216 -14.37 20.46 -14.37
N LYS A 217 -15.42 20.05 -13.65
CA LYS A 217 -15.37 18.83 -12.80
C LYS A 217 -15.02 17.60 -13.60
N ARG A 218 -15.58 17.43 -14.81
CA ARG A 218 -15.27 16.31 -15.70
C ARG A 218 -13.80 16.31 -16.10
N ALA A 219 -13.31 17.44 -16.60
CA ALA A 219 -11.91 17.57 -16.99
C ALA A 219 -10.94 17.37 -15.81
N ALA A 220 -11.31 17.81 -14.61
CA ALA A 220 -10.52 17.58 -13.40
C ALA A 220 -10.47 16.10 -13.02
N LEU A 221 -11.62 15.42 -13.05
CA LEU A 221 -11.72 13.97 -12.80
C LEU A 221 -10.84 13.18 -13.78
N ASP A 222 -10.94 13.46 -15.07
CA ASP A 222 -10.19 12.76 -16.12
C ASP A 222 -8.67 12.98 -15.93
N ARG A 223 -8.24 14.21 -15.66
CA ARG A 223 -6.85 14.52 -15.31
C ARG A 223 -6.41 13.77 -14.05
N TYR A 224 -7.17 13.85 -12.97
CA TYR A 224 -6.82 13.21 -11.70
C TYR A 224 -6.65 11.70 -11.85
N LEU A 225 -7.54 11.03 -12.56
CA LEU A 225 -7.49 9.59 -12.77
C LEU A 225 -6.34 9.15 -13.69
N SER A 226 -5.75 10.04 -14.47
CA SER A 226 -4.59 9.78 -15.35
C SER A 226 -3.28 10.35 -14.81
N ASP A 227 -3.32 11.18 -13.75
CA ASP A 227 -2.17 11.83 -13.16
C ASP A 227 -1.27 10.82 -12.44
N PRO A 228 0.04 10.75 -12.73
CA PRO A 228 0.97 9.90 -12.01
C PRO A 228 1.32 10.41 -10.60
N ARG A 229 0.98 11.66 -10.26
CA ARG A 229 1.24 12.26 -8.95
C ARG A 229 0.38 11.60 -7.87
N ASP A 230 0.91 11.49 -6.67
CA ASP A 230 0.25 10.90 -5.48
C ASP A 230 -0.35 9.52 -5.74
N THR A 231 0.38 8.70 -6.51
CA THR A 231 0.00 7.34 -6.87
C THR A 231 0.95 6.30 -6.29
N ALA A 232 0.43 5.09 -6.13
CA ALA A 232 1.21 3.89 -5.84
C ALA A 232 0.87 2.76 -6.82
N THR A 233 1.80 1.80 -6.95
CA THR A 233 1.47 0.49 -7.51
C THR A 233 1.20 -0.49 -6.38
N PRO A 234 0.29 -1.47 -6.54
CA PRO A 234 0.09 -2.53 -5.55
C PRO A 234 1.39 -3.24 -5.18
N LYS A 235 2.23 -3.55 -6.14
CA LYS A 235 3.51 -4.24 -5.94
C LYS A 235 4.47 -3.46 -5.05
N GLU A 236 4.69 -2.18 -5.34
CA GLU A 236 5.56 -1.34 -4.50
C GLU A 236 4.97 -1.07 -3.11
N THR A 237 3.63 -1.05 -3.00
CA THR A 237 2.97 -0.95 -1.70
C THR A 237 3.22 -2.20 -0.86
N ILE A 238 3.17 -3.38 -1.47
CA ILE A 238 3.53 -4.64 -0.79
C ILE A 238 5.01 -4.66 -0.39
N ASP A 239 5.92 -4.20 -1.25
CA ASP A 239 7.35 -4.09 -0.92
C ASP A 239 7.59 -3.12 0.25
N LEU A 240 6.91 -1.96 0.26
CA LEU A 240 6.94 -1.01 1.37
C LEU A 240 6.51 -1.67 2.70
N LEU A 241 5.37 -2.40 2.70
CA LEU A 241 4.84 -3.06 3.88
C LEU A 241 5.76 -4.20 4.35
N ALA A 242 6.32 -4.98 3.44
CA ALA A 242 7.26 -6.05 3.75
C ALA A 242 8.55 -5.50 4.37
N LYS A 243 9.13 -4.45 3.78
CA LYS A 243 10.31 -3.77 4.32
C LYS A 243 10.05 -3.08 5.66
N LEU A 244 8.85 -2.53 5.86
CA LEU A 244 8.44 -1.97 7.15
C LEU A 244 8.39 -3.06 8.22
N GLN A 245 7.70 -4.17 7.96
CA GLN A 245 7.55 -5.28 8.90
C GLN A 245 8.89 -5.93 9.25
N SER A 246 9.78 -6.06 8.27
CA SER A 246 11.13 -6.62 8.46
C SER A 246 12.16 -5.62 9.02
N ARG A 247 11.74 -4.42 9.41
CA ARG A 247 12.59 -3.35 10.00
C ARG A 247 13.71 -2.85 9.06
N GLN A 248 13.55 -3.03 7.76
CA GLN A 248 14.54 -2.56 6.78
C GLN A 248 14.45 -1.05 6.51
N LEU A 249 13.31 -0.42 6.83
CA LEU A 249 13.10 1.01 6.60
C LEU A 249 13.42 1.87 7.83
N LEU A 250 13.09 1.37 9.02
CA LEU A 250 13.10 2.10 10.29
C LEU A 250 13.77 1.27 11.40
N SER A 251 14.16 1.93 12.48
CA SER A 251 14.56 1.26 13.71
C SER A 251 13.43 0.41 14.30
N GLU A 252 13.74 -0.48 15.23
CA GLU A 252 12.76 -1.31 15.92
C GLU A 252 11.69 -0.46 16.61
N ASN A 253 12.09 0.58 17.34
CA ASN A 253 11.18 1.47 18.08
C ASN A 253 10.26 2.25 17.12
N SER A 254 10.79 2.81 16.05
CA SER A 254 10.02 3.55 15.06
C SER A 254 9.07 2.64 14.28
N THR A 255 9.50 1.42 13.94
CA THR A 255 8.63 0.40 13.32
C THR A 255 7.48 0.03 14.24
N ALA A 256 7.77 -0.27 15.51
CA ALA A 256 6.75 -0.63 16.50
C ALA A 256 5.74 0.50 16.71
N LEU A 257 6.21 1.75 16.81
CA LEU A 257 5.34 2.92 16.93
C LEU A 257 4.40 3.05 15.71
N LEU A 258 4.93 2.98 14.50
CA LEU A 258 4.13 3.15 13.30
C LEU A 258 3.10 2.04 13.15
N LEU A 259 3.49 0.79 13.37
CA LEU A 259 2.57 -0.36 13.31
C LEU A 259 1.49 -0.25 14.40
N LYS A 260 1.84 0.22 15.61
CA LYS A 260 0.83 0.49 16.64
C LYS A 260 -0.17 1.54 16.20
N ILE A 261 0.28 2.68 15.68
CA ILE A 261 -0.60 3.75 15.15
C ILE A 261 -1.54 3.20 14.07
N MET A 262 -1.03 2.35 13.17
CA MET A 262 -1.82 1.70 12.12
C MET A 262 -2.82 0.69 12.68
N THR A 263 -2.47 -0.04 13.74
CA THR A 263 -3.35 -1.03 14.40
C THR A 263 -4.49 -0.33 15.14
N ASP A 264 -4.21 0.78 15.82
CA ASP A 264 -5.18 1.54 16.59
C ASP A 264 -6.11 2.40 15.70
N SER A 265 -5.90 2.42 14.38
CA SER A 265 -6.72 3.22 13.47
C SER A 265 -8.19 2.83 13.54
N PRO A 266 -9.11 3.79 13.79
CA PRO A 266 -10.56 3.54 13.81
C PRO A 266 -11.17 3.46 12.41
N THR A 267 -10.40 3.72 11.35
CA THR A 267 -10.93 3.83 9.97
C THR A 267 -11.15 2.47 9.32
N GLY A 268 -11.90 2.41 8.20
CA GLY A 268 -11.99 1.24 7.32
C GLY A 268 -12.70 0.02 7.90
N GLN A 269 -13.68 0.19 8.78
CA GLN A 269 -14.41 -0.92 9.42
C GLN A 269 -15.07 -1.87 8.42
N GLN A 270 -15.45 -1.37 7.23
CA GLN A 270 -16.11 -2.14 6.16
C GLN A 270 -15.12 -2.62 5.07
N ARG A 271 -13.80 -2.40 5.25
CA ARG A 271 -12.76 -2.76 4.27
C ARG A 271 -12.00 -4.02 4.70
N LEU A 272 -10.68 -4.01 4.69
CA LEU A 272 -9.88 -5.19 5.08
C LEU A 272 -10.32 -5.76 6.43
N LYS A 273 -10.63 -4.91 7.42
CA LYS A 273 -11.11 -5.34 8.74
C LYS A 273 -12.36 -6.23 8.67
N ALA A 274 -13.32 -5.88 7.82
CA ALA A 274 -14.57 -6.64 7.67
C ALA A 274 -14.37 -8.06 7.12
N GLY A 275 -13.24 -8.31 6.45
CA GLY A 275 -12.88 -9.63 5.93
C GLY A 275 -12.11 -10.51 6.90
N LEU A 276 -11.82 -10.03 8.12
CA LEU A 276 -11.01 -10.74 9.09
C LEU A 276 -11.89 -11.44 10.15
N PRO A 277 -11.73 -12.75 10.37
CA PRO A 277 -12.41 -13.44 11.44
C PRO A 277 -11.75 -13.14 12.80
N GLN A 278 -12.41 -13.57 13.87
CA GLN A 278 -11.87 -13.47 15.22
C GLN A 278 -10.46 -14.08 15.32
N GLY A 279 -9.58 -13.45 16.09
CA GLY A 279 -8.18 -13.86 16.28
C GLY A 279 -7.21 -13.32 15.23
N TRP A 280 -7.71 -12.53 14.25
CA TRP A 280 -6.85 -11.75 13.35
C TRP A 280 -6.81 -10.29 13.78
N SER A 281 -5.64 -9.68 13.65
CA SER A 281 -5.42 -8.24 13.82
C SER A 281 -4.92 -7.63 12.53
N ILE A 282 -5.02 -6.30 12.42
CA ILE A 282 -4.54 -5.57 11.24
C ILE A 282 -3.90 -4.24 11.65
N ALA A 283 -2.73 -3.98 11.11
CA ALA A 283 -2.12 -2.66 11.05
C ALA A 283 -2.33 -2.10 9.63
N HIS A 284 -3.15 -1.04 9.47
CA HIS A 284 -3.53 -0.60 8.13
C HIS A 284 -3.65 0.92 7.96
N LYS A 285 -3.71 1.34 6.71
CA LYS A 285 -4.02 2.72 6.31
C LYS A 285 -5.02 2.73 5.18
N THR A 286 -6.14 3.43 5.39
CA THR A 286 -7.18 3.65 4.38
C THR A 286 -6.93 4.90 3.55
N GLY A 287 -7.53 4.94 2.35
CA GLY A 287 -7.60 6.12 1.51
C GLY A 287 -8.96 6.23 0.84
N THR A 288 -9.60 7.41 0.94
CA THR A 288 -10.89 7.68 0.31
C THR A 288 -10.83 9.03 -0.36
N GLY A 289 -11.14 9.07 -1.64
CA GLY A 289 -11.24 10.31 -2.40
C GLY A 289 -12.70 10.75 -2.57
N PRO A 290 -12.92 12.01 -3.00
CA PRO A 290 -14.26 12.52 -3.26
C PRO A 290 -14.96 11.74 -4.39
N GLU A 291 -16.28 11.77 -4.37
CA GLU A 291 -17.08 11.39 -5.53
C GLU A 291 -17.27 12.62 -6.42
N VAL A 292 -16.93 12.46 -7.69
CA VAL A 292 -17.06 13.52 -8.71
C VAL A 292 -17.95 13.02 -9.83
N LEU A 293 -19.10 13.65 -10.02
CA LEU A 293 -20.08 13.28 -11.05
C LEU A 293 -20.48 11.79 -11.00
N GLY A 294 -20.70 11.26 -9.80
CA GLY A 294 -21.07 9.85 -9.59
C GLY A 294 -19.92 8.86 -9.76
N VAL A 295 -18.67 9.34 -9.80
CA VAL A 295 -17.47 8.50 -9.88
C VAL A 295 -16.64 8.66 -8.61
N GLY A 296 -16.46 7.60 -7.86
CA GLY A 296 -15.53 7.54 -6.73
C GLY A 296 -14.08 7.58 -7.22
N THR A 297 -13.34 8.61 -6.85
CA THR A 297 -11.97 8.81 -7.33
C THR A 297 -11.00 7.76 -6.79
N ALA A 298 -11.15 7.37 -5.52
CA ALA A 298 -10.40 6.27 -4.91
C ALA A 298 -11.13 5.72 -3.67
N THR A 299 -11.01 4.40 -3.45
CA THR A 299 -11.38 3.70 -2.21
C THR A 299 -10.34 2.61 -1.98
N ASN A 300 -9.48 2.80 -1.00
CA ASN A 300 -8.27 1.99 -0.81
C ASN A 300 -8.14 1.52 0.63
N ASP A 301 -7.46 0.38 0.81
CA ASP A 301 -6.98 -0.07 2.11
C ASP A 301 -5.71 -0.89 1.93
N VAL A 302 -4.66 -0.60 2.71
CA VAL A 302 -3.37 -1.29 2.66
C VAL A 302 -2.88 -1.57 4.06
N GLY A 303 -2.32 -2.74 4.31
CA GLY A 303 -1.86 -3.08 5.65
C GLY A 303 -1.28 -4.48 5.79
N ILE A 304 -1.00 -4.84 7.02
CA ILE A 304 -0.47 -6.15 7.41
C ILE A 304 -1.47 -6.80 8.35
N ILE A 305 -2.00 -7.95 7.95
CA ILE A 305 -2.83 -8.79 8.82
C ILE A 305 -1.97 -9.84 9.52
N THR A 306 -2.31 -10.11 10.77
CA THR A 306 -1.52 -11.02 11.61
C THR A 306 -2.42 -11.96 12.40
N SER A 307 -2.09 -13.24 12.45
CA SER A 307 -2.72 -14.24 13.33
C SER A 307 -1.81 -15.45 13.50
N HIS A 308 -1.63 -15.91 14.76
CA HIS A 308 -0.90 -17.14 15.10
C HIS A 308 0.45 -17.30 14.36
N GLY A 309 1.26 -16.24 14.34
CA GLY A 309 2.56 -16.22 13.68
C GLY A 309 2.53 -16.07 12.15
N LYS A 310 1.35 -16.07 11.55
CA LYS A 310 1.18 -15.75 10.11
C LYS A 310 1.10 -14.24 9.93
N GLN A 311 1.80 -13.71 8.94
CA GLN A 311 1.81 -12.28 8.62
C GLN A 311 1.65 -12.12 7.12
N VAL A 312 0.65 -11.35 6.70
CA VAL A 312 0.36 -11.11 5.26
C VAL A 312 0.21 -9.63 4.99
N ALA A 313 0.99 -9.11 4.08
CA ALA A 313 0.81 -7.77 3.52
C ALA A 313 -0.30 -7.81 2.46
N ILE A 314 -1.22 -6.86 2.52
CA ILE A 314 -2.34 -6.70 1.58
C ILE A 314 -2.43 -5.25 1.15
N ALA A 315 -2.58 -5.01 -0.14
CA ALA A 315 -2.84 -3.69 -0.71
C ALA A 315 -3.98 -3.79 -1.71
N VAL A 316 -5.07 -3.06 -1.48
CA VAL A 316 -6.22 -3.01 -2.39
C VAL A 316 -6.53 -1.56 -2.74
N PHE A 317 -6.55 -1.27 -4.04
CA PHE A 317 -6.87 0.02 -4.60
C PHE A 317 -8.06 -0.11 -5.56
N VAL A 318 -9.07 0.75 -5.39
CA VAL A 318 -10.21 0.87 -6.30
C VAL A 318 -10.31 2.33 -6.73
N ALA A 319 -10.19 2.62 -8.03
CA ALA A 319 -10.16 3.98 -8.55
C ALA A 319 -11.07 4.18 -9.76
N GLY A 320 -11.65 5.39 -9.90
CA GLY A 320 -12.52 5.74 -11.01
C GLY A 320 -13.76 4.86 -11.08
N SER A 321 -14.32 4.52 -9.93
CA SER A 321 -15.41 3.54 -9.79
C SER A 321 -16.77 4.21 -9.83
N LYS A 322 -17.69 3.67 -10.64
CA LYS A 322 -19.11 4.06 -10.64
C LYS A 322 -19.96 3.25 -9.66
N ALA A 323 -19.39 2.22 -9.04
CA ALA A 323 -20.08 1.45 -8.02
C ALA A 323 -20.25 2.26 -6.73
N PRO A 324 -21.35 2.05 -5.98
CA PRO A 324 -21.52 2.67 -4.66
C PRO A 324 -20.35 2.34 -3.71
N ILE A 325 -20.07 3.22 -2.75
CA ILE A 325 -18.97 3.04 -1.81
C ILE A 325 -19.04 1.70 -1.07
N ALA A 326 -20.23 1.28 -0.64
CA ALA A 326 -20.43 0.01 0.03
C ALA A 326 -19.98 -1.21 -0.83
N LYS A 327 -20.18 -1.14 -2.15
CA LYS A 327 -19.71 -2.20 -3.06
C LYS A 327 -18.19 -2.18 -3.21
N ARG A 328 -17.57 -1.00 -3.28
CA ARG A 328 -16.11 -0.86 -3.31
C ARG A 328 -15.47 -1.40 -2.04
N GLU A 329 -16.05 -1.11 -0.87
CA GLU A 329 -15.60 -1.62 0.43
C GLU A 329 -15.80 -3.14 0.56
N GLN A 330 -16.92 -3.67 0.07
CA GLN A 330 -17.17 -5.12 0.03
C GLN A 330 -16.12 -5.87 -0.77
N ILE A 331 -15.68 -5.31 -1.91
CA ILE A 331 -14.59 -5.89 -2.73
C ILE A 331 -13.29 -5.96 -1.94
N ILE A 332 -12.96 -4.90 -1.19
CA ILE A 332 -11.77 -4.86 -0.33
C ILE A 332 -11.86 -5.93 0.77
N ALA A 333 -13.03 -6.04 1.43
CA ALA A 333 -13.27 -7.05 2.45
C ALA A 333 -13.16 -8.48 1.88
N GLN A 334 -13.69 -8.72 0.67
CA GLN A 334 -13.64 -10.02 0.01
C GLN A 334 -12.19 -10.46 -0.27
N VAL A 335 -11.28 -9.54 -0.64
CA VAL A 335 -9.86 -9.85 -0.78
C VAL A 335 -9.29 -10.38 0.54
N ALA A 336 -9.54 -9.67 1.65
CA ALA A 336 -9.06 -10.11 2.97
C ALA A 336 -9.63 -11.48 3.37
N THR A 337 -10.93 -11.71 3.18
CA THR A 337 -11.57 -13.00 3.45
C THR A 337 -10.91 -14.13 2.65
N THR A 338 -10.67 -13.92 1.35
CA THR A 338 -10.05 -14.93 0.48
C THR A 338 -8.59 -15.21 0.88
N VAL A 339 -7.84 -14.17 1.28
CA VAL A 339 -6.48 -14.32 1.80
C VAL A 339 -6.48 -15.16 3.08
N VAL A 340 -7.36 -14.84 4.03
CA VAL A 340 -7.49 -15.61 5.28
C VAL A 340 -7.80 -17.08 5.01
N GLN A 341 -8.75 -17.36 4.13
CA GLN A 341 -9.11 -18.73 3.73
C GLN A 341 -7.91 -19.47 3.10
N ALA A 342 -7.14 -18.79 2.24
CA ALA A 342 -5.93 -19.35 1.64
C ALA A 342 -4.85 -19.67 2.69
N MET A 343 -4.74 -18.86 3.75
CA MET A 343 -3.77 -19.06 4.83
C MET A 343 -4.21 -20.11 5.86
N GLN A 344 -5.50 -20.44 5.93
CA GLN A 344 -6.04 -21.45 6.88
C GLN A 344 -6.04 -22.87 6.31
N THR A 345 -5.94 -23.04 4.99
CA THR A 345 -5.91 -24.37 4.38
C THR A 345 -4.63 -25.10 4.80
N PRO A 346 -4.71 -26.31 5.41
CA PRO A 346 -3.54 -27.10 5.74
C PRO A 346 -2.71 -27.39 4.46
N LYS A 347 -1.39 -27.33 4.60
CA LYS A 347 -0.46 -27.73 3.52
C LYS A 347 -0.52 -29.21 3.26
#